data_56faef76a79b4f5732a8f005978035d6
#
_entry.id   56faef76a79b4f5732a8f005978035d6
#
_cell.length_a   1.000
_cell.length_b   1.000
_cell.length_c   1.000
_cell.angle_alpha   90.00
_cell.angle_beta   90.00
_cell.angle_gamma   90.00
#
_symmetry.space_group_name_H-M   'P 1'
#
loop_
_entity.id
_entity.type
_entity.pdbx_description
1 polymer ?
#
loop_
_entity_poly.entity_id
_entity_poly.type
_entity_poly.pdbx_seq_one_letter_code
_entity_poly.pdbx_strand_id
1 'polypeptide(L)'
;MKKTAIALLLLFPMAVLAQKEIKPSVSKAEKALKEGKFDEAKAIIDVTTASQEFMVDKKGKPSKNAAKAWYLKGLIYAGIDTTKVAKFKSLEAEPYKVAIDAFAKSKELAKDELTFFNDDSGLALLNSNLEAKLAQAYLTTSLDAYQKDKDYKKAFQYMERVVYFIPNDTSMLMNAGVYFAPSAEEYDKALEYIDKYHAKGGKNQDAYIQKFSIYRDKKKDNDKALAVAKEMIAKFPNNTEFPKYELDMYIKMNRLPEAKAIMEKNANANPTDVESRYYLGVISNEMKNTADAKKWFNEAIKVDPKHYDSYASLADMSYKEVRAIREERNEISGTKDADVKKRLELFQKIESKLKDSVPYWEKCESLKPDEESVLYGLLSVYGDLANYDEVTYNPKLDALKKKMKRLKLEVD
;
A
#
# COMPACT_ATOMS: atom_id res chain seq x y z
N MET A 1 12.87 -46.57 69.99
CA MET A 1 11.92 -45.48 70.26
C MET A 1 11.25 -45.13 68.95
N LYS A 2 10.05 -45.65 68.69
CA LYS A 2 9.27 -45.42 67.49
C LYS A 2 8.42 -44.18 67.69
N LYS A 3 8.58 -43.12 66.80
CA LYS A 3 7.70 -41.96 66.78
C LYS A 3 6.63 -42.19 65.72
N THR A 4 5.39 -42.42 66.21
CA THR A 4 4.20 -42.52 65.42
C THR A 4 3.77 -41.10 65.02
N ALA A 5 3.73 -40.80 63.73
CA ALA A 5 3.16 -39.57 63.22
C ALA A 5 1.67 -39.82 62.95
N ILE A 6 0.80 -39.11 63.64
CA ILE A 6 -0.63 -39.02 63.38
C ILE A 6 -0.90 -38.06 62.27
N ALA A 7 -1.38 -38.57 61.13
CA ALA A 7 -1.84 -37.72 60.01
C ALA A 7 -3.31 -37.33 60.33
N LEU A 8 -3.50 -36.04 60.59
CA LEU A 8 -4.81 -35.39 60.68
C LEU A 8 -5.38 -35.19 59.27
N LEU A 9 -6.34 -36.04 58.88
CA LEU A 9 -7.14 -35.85 57.67
C LEU A 9 -8.14 -34.72 57.93
N LEU A 10 -7.87 -33.53 57.45
CA LEU A 10 -8.83 -32.43 57.36
C LEU A 10 -9.83 -32.76 56.21
N LEU A 11 -10.99 -33.26 56.55
CA LEU A 11 -12.16 -33.35 55.70
C LEU A 11 -12.67 -31.91 55.43
N PHE A 12 -12.28 -31.32 54.32
CA PHE A 12 -12.98 -30.16 53.78
C PHE A 12 -14.34 -30.65 53.23
N PRO A 13 -15.46 -30.10 53.70
CA PRO A 13 -16.71 -30.35 53.03
C PRO A 13 -16.67 -29.73 51.65
N MET A 14 -16.55 -30.52 50.60
CA MET A 14 -16.89 -30.06 49.26
C MET A 14 -18.37 -29.66 49.27
N ALA A 15 -18.63 -28.39 49.42
CA ALA A 15 -19.92 -27.81 49.03
C ALA A 15 -20.00 -27.96 47.51
N VAL A 16 -20.54 -29.07 47.05
CA VAL A 16 -21.02 -29.23 45.68
C VAL A 16 -22.19 -28.26 45.55
N LEU A 17 -21.92 -27.03 45.17
CA LEU A 17 -22.93 -26.15 44.64
C LEU A 17 -23.51 -26.88 43.44
N ALA A 18 -24.71 -27.41 43.58
CA ALA A 18 -25.47 -28.02 42.49
C ALA A 18 -25.62 -26.99 41.39
N GLN A 19 -24.67 -26.95 40.42
CA GLN A 19 -24.81 -26.20 39.22
C GLN A 19 -26.07 -26.73 38.53
N LYS A 20 -27.07 -25.87 38.40
CA LYS A 20 -28.34 -26.19 37.74
C LYS A 20 -28.01 -26.77 36.36
N GLU A 21 -28.35 -28.03 36.15
CA GLU A 21 -28.04 -28.74 34.92
C GLU A 21 -28.57 -27.97 33.72
N ILE A 22 -27.66 -27.52 32.84
CA ILE A 22 -28.01 -26.78 31.63
C ILE A 22 -28.56 -27.75 30.61
N LYS A 23 -29.86 -27.63 30.26
CA LYS A 23 -30.51 -28.49 29.28
C LYS A 23 -30.35 -27.94 27.87
N PRO A 24 -30.13 -28.78 26.85
CA PRO A 24 -30.06 -28.40 25.45
C PRO A 24 -31.31 -27.60 25.03
N SER A 25 -31.13 -26.39 24.44
CA SER A 25 -32.25 -25.60 23.98
C SER A 25 -31.80 -24.47 23.05
N VAL A 26 -32.14 -24.53 21.78
CA VAL A 26 -31.90 -23.44 20.81
C VAL A 26 -32.68 -22.18 21.22
N SER A 27 -33.96 -22.31 21.60
CA SER A 27 -34.79 -21.14 21.93
C SER A 27 -34.30 -20.38 23.17
N LYS A 28 -33.77 -21.08 24.20
CA LYS A 28 -33.21 -20.41 25.38
C LYS A 28 -31.88 -19.71 25.05
N ALA A 29 -31.02 -20.35 24.24
CA ALA A 29 -29.78 -19.72 23.78
C ALA A 29 -30.04 -18.51 22.90
N GLU A 30 -31.05 -18.57 22.01
CA GLU A 30 -31.49 -17.44 21.17
C GLU A 30 -31.99 -16.26 22.03
N LYS A 31 -32.82 -16.54 23.04
CA LYS A 31 -33.33 -15.54 23.98
C LYS A 31 -32.17 -14.89 24.74
N ALA A 32 -31.24 -15.63 25.28
CA ALA A 32 -30.06 -15.12 25.98
C ALA A 32 -29.19 -14.25 25.07
N LEU A 33 -29.00 -14.62 23.79
CA LEU A 33 -28.30 -13.82 22.80
C LEU A 33 -29.01 -12.48 22.55
N LYS A 34 -30.33 -12.50 22.34
CA LYS A 34 -31.14 -11.27 22.15
C LYS A 34 -31.07 -10.34 23.35
N GLU A 35 -30.95 -10.88 24.55
CA GLU A 35 -30.78 -10.11 25.79
C GLU A 35 -29.32 -9.66 26.04
N GLY A 36 -28.37 -10.00 25.14
CA GLY A 36 -26.95 -9.65 25.29
C GLY A 36 -26.21 -10.42 26.38
N LYS A 37 -26.78 -11.53 26.88
CA LYS A 37 -26.21 -12.41 27.90
C LYS A 37 -25.33 -13.48 27.26
N PHE A 38 -24.15 -13.07 26.76
CA PHE A 38 -23.25 -13.97 26.02
C PHE A 38 -22.76 -15.17 26.84
N ASP A 39 -22.57 -15.00 28.16
CA ASP A 39 -22.20 -16.07 29.08
C ASP A 39 -23.25 -17.17 29.15
N GLU A 40 -24.50 -16.80 29.34
CA GLU A 40 -25.64 -17.73 29.38
C GLU A 40 -25.89 -18.36 27.99
N ALA A 41 -25.86 -17.52 26.92
CA ALA A 41 -26.05 -17.99 25.54
C ALA A 41 -25.01 -19.04 25.15
N LYS A 42 -23.71 -18.78 25.46
CA LYS A 42 -22.59 -19.69 25.21
C LYS A 42 -22.77 -20.98 25.95
N ALA A 43 -23.06 -20.94 27.27
CA ALA A 43 -23.22 -22.13 28.09
C ALA A 43 -24.34 -23.04 27.56
N ILE A 44 -25.48 -22.47 27.17
CA ILE A 44 -26.61 -23.25 26.63
C ILE A 44 -26.29 -23.83 25.25
N ILE A 45 -25.71 -23.04 24.34
CA ILE A 45 -25.49 -23.49 22.95
C ILE A 45 -24.38 -24.53 22.86
N ASP A 46 -23.35 -24.46 23.73
CA ASP A 46 -22.30 -25.47 23.79
C ASP A 46 -22.82 -26.82 24.22
N VAL A 47 -23.65 -26.85 25.28
CA VAL A 47 -24.34 -28.06 25.69
C VAL A 47 -25.30 -28.59 24.62
N THR A 48 -26.01 -27.67 23.93
CA THR A 48 -26.95 -28.04 22.85
C THR A 48 -26.24 -28.68 21.67
N THR A 49 -25.14 -28.11 21.18
CA THR A 49 -24.38 -28.65 20.05
C THR A 49 -23.55 -29.87 20.38
N ALA A 50 -23.26 -30.10 21.66
CA ALA A 50 -22.59 -31.31 22.14
C ALA A 50 -23.57 -32.48 22.43
N SER A 51 -24.86 -32.20 22.59
CA SER A 51 -25.87 -33.21 22.89
C SER A 51 -26.23 -34.05 21.66
N GLN A 52 -25.81 -35.31 21.66
CA GLN A 52 -26.13 -36.22 20.55
C GLN A 52 -27.66 -36.46 20.43
N GLU A 53 -28.36 -36.54 21.56
CA GLU A 53 -29.81 -36.69 21.58
C GLU A 53 -30.56 -35.51 20.94
N PHE A 54 -30.02 -34.29 21.08
CA PHE A 54 -30.59 -33.10 20.48
C PHE A 54 -30.21 -32.97 19.00
N MET A 55 -28.98 -33.31 18.64
CA MET A 55 -28.40 -33.07 17.30
C MET A 55 -28.74 -34.19 16.30
N VAL A 56 -29.13 -35.36 16.75
CA VAL A 56 -29.40 -36.52 15.87
C VAL A 56 -30.82 -37.07 16.16
N ASP A 57 -31.53 -37.42 15.09
CA ASP A 57 -32.86 -38.04 15.22
C ASP A 57 -32.78 -39.52 15.60
N LYS A 58 -33.93 -40.15 15.86
CA LYS A 58 -34.03 -41.58 16.21
C LYS A 58 -33.52 -42.54 15.13
N LYS A 59 -33.28 -42.03 13.91
CA LYS A 59 -32.75 -42.79 12.77
C LYS A 59 -31.25 -42.53 12.55
N GLY A 60 -30.58 -41.83 13.44
CA GLY A 60 -29.16 -41.48 13.34
C GLY A 60 -28.85 -40.37 12.32
N LYS A 61 -29.85 -39.65 11.82
CA LYS A 61 -29.67 -38.52 10.91
C LYS A 61 -29.64 -37.19 11.67
N PRO A 62 -29.05 -36.12 11.10
CA PRO A 62 -29.13 -34.82 11.73
C PRO A 62 -30.57 -34.40 12.04
N SER A 63 -30.84 -33.94 13.24
CA SER A 63 -32.16 -33.43 13.62
C SER A 63 -32.51 -32.18 12.82
N LYS A 64 -33.79 -31.88 12.65
CA LYS A 64 -34.26 -30.69 11.95
C LYS A 64 -33.78 -29.37 12.59
N ASN A 65 -33.34 -29.39 13.84
CA ASN A 65 -32.82 -28.24 14.55
C ASN A 65 -31.28 -28.20 14.58
N ALA A 66 -30.59 -29.20 14.04
CA ALA A 66 -29.14 -29.27 14.11
C ALA A 66 -28.45 -28.11 13.38
N ALA A 67 -28.87 -27.83 12.15
CA ALA A 67 -28.34 -26.71 11.39
C ALA A 67 -28.57 -25.35 12.08
N LYS A 68 -29.80 -25.14 12.59
CA LYS A 68 -30.14 -23.93 13.37
C LYS A 68 -29.29 -23.77 14.63
N ALA A 69 -29.03 -24.88 15.35
CA ALA A 69 -28.19 -24.84 16.55
C ALA A 69 -26.75 -24.41 16.23
N TRP A 70 -26.18 -24.96 15.17
CA TRP A 70 -24.84 -24.57 14.72
C TRP A 70 -24.79 -23.13 14.23
N TYR A 71 -25.80 -22.68 13.49
CA TYR A 71 -25.87 -21.29 13.05
C TYR A 71 -25.93 -20.32 14.24
N LEU A 72 -26.78 -20.65 15.25
CA LEU A 72 -26.85 -19.84 16.47
C LEU A 72 -25.54 -19.82 17.26
N LYS A 73 -24.83 -20.96 17.31
CA LYS A 73 -23.49 -20.99 17.89
C LYS A 73 -22.55 -20.01 17.17
N GLY A 74 -22.57 -19.99 15.84
CA GLY A 74 -21.83 -19.02 15.05
C GLY A 74 -22.15 -17.56 15.42
N LEU A 75 -23.44 -17.22 15.53
CA LEU A 75 -23.88 -15.87 15.92
C LEU A 75 -23.41 -15.49 17.34
N ILE A 76 -23.52 -16.40 18.31
CA ILE A 76 -23.10 -16.15 19.70
C ILE A 76 -21.61 -15.90 19.77
N TYR A 77 -20.79 -16.73 19.15
CA TYR A 77 -19.33 -16.60 19.18
C TYR A 77 -18.83 -15.40 18.39
N ALA A 78 -19.46 -15.06 17.27
CA ALA A 78 -19.19 -13.82 16.57
C ALA A 78 -19.55 -12.57 17.40
N GLY A 79 -20.64 -12.65 18.19
CA GLY A 79 -21.01 -11.62 19.15
C GLY A 79 -19.99 -11.48 20.29
N ILE A 80 -19.44 -12.60 20.80
CA ILE A 80 -18.35 -12.58 21.79
C ILE A 80 -17.10 -11.93 21.22
N ASP A 81 -16.78 -12.20 19.96
CA ASP A 81 -15.60 -11.63 19.29
C ASP A 81 -15.70 -10.11 19.09
N THR A 82 -16.89 -9.60 18.82
CA THR A 82 -17.12 -8.18 18.54
C THR A 82 -17.52 -7.35 19.76
N THR A 83 -17.84 -7.98 20.89
CA THR A 83 -18.29 -7.25 22.10
C THR A 83 -17.21 -6.32 22.65
N LYS A 84 -17.62 -5.14 23.12
CA LYS A 84 -16.74 -4.21 23.86
C LYS A 84 -16.70 -4.49 25.37
N VAL A 85 -17.54 -5.42 25.86
CA VAL A 85 -17.66 -5.73 27.29
C VAL A 85 -16.56 -6.74 27.70
N ALA A 86 -15.63 -6.29 28.53
CA ALA A 86 -14.45 -7.07 28.91
C ALA A 86 -14.76 -8.47 29.48
N LYS A 87 -15.78 -8.61 30.34
CA LYS A 87 -16.18 -9.90 30.92
C LYS A 87 -16.61 -10.93 29.86
N PHE A 88 -17.12 -10.51 28.70
CA PHE A 88 -17.52 -11.41 27.63
C PHE A 88 -16.36 -11.76 26.70
N LYS A 89 -15.38 -10.86 26.55
CA LYS A 89 -14.18 -11.17 25.76
C LYS A 89 -13.35 -12.32 26.31
N SER A 90 -13.38 -12.54 27.62
CA SER A 90 -12.67 -13.64 28.28
C SER A 90 -13.37 -14.99 28.22
N LEU A 91 -14.59 -15.05 27.66
CA LEU A 91 -15.36 -16.30 27.56
C LEU A 91 -14.75 -17.32 26.60
N GLU A 92 -13.98 -16.85 25.61
CA GLU A 92 -13.34 -17.68 24.61
C GLU A 92 -12.06 -16.99 24.09
N ALA A 93 -11.01 -17.77 23.91
CA ALA A 93 -9.72 -17.24 23.43
C ALA A 93 -9.74 -16.94 21.92
N GLU A 94 -10.38 -17.79 21.13
CA GLU A 94 -10.47 -17.67 19.67
C GLU A 94 -11.95 -17.72 19.19
N PRO A 95 -12.79 -16.75 19.62
CA PRO A 95 -14.23 -16.82 19.38
C PRO A 95 -14.58 -16.79 17.89
N TYR A 96 -13.81 -16.07 17.07
CA TYR A 96 -14.02 -16.03 15.61
C TYR A 96 -13.84 -17.41 14.97
N LYS A 97 -12.81 -18.16 15.36
CA LYS A 97 -12.56 -19.50 14.83
C LYS A 97 -13.72 -20.46 15.13
N VAL A 98 -14.20 -20.43 16.38
CA VAL A 98 -15.39 -21.21 16.75
C VAL A 98 -16.62 -20.77 15.95
N ALA A 99 -16.77 -19.47 15.72
CA ALA A 99 -17.89 -18.94 14.92
C ALA A 99 -17.88 -19.46 13.47
N ILE A 100 -16.75 -19.37 12.76
CA ILE A 100 -16.68 -19.81 11.36
C ILE A 100 -16.84 -21.32 11.22
N ASP A 101 -16.27 -22.12 12.14
CA ASP A 101 -16.46 -23.57 12.17
C ASP A 101 -17.95 -23.92 12.38
N ALA A 102 -18.63 -23.19 13.25
CA ALA A 102 -20.06 -23.38 13.50
C ALA A 102 -20.92 -22.98 12.29
N PHE A 103 -20.64 -21.87 11.62
CA PHE A 103 -21.33 -21.50 10.37
C PHE A 103 -21.08 -22.51 9.25
N ALA A 104 -19.84 -22.99 9.10
CA ALA A 104 -19.50 -24.02 8.13
C ALA A 104 -20.29 -25.31 8.39
N LYS A 105 -20.39 -25.74 9.66
CA LYS A 105 -21.16 -26.92 10.05
C LYS A 105 -22.66 -26.74 9.82
N SER A 106 -23.21 -25.57 10.10
CA SER A 106 -24.60 -25.25 9.77
C SER A 106 -24.86 -25.38 8.27
N LYS A 107 -24.01 -24.82 7.44
CA LYS A 107 -24.12 -24.84 5.98
C LYS A 107 -23.97 -26.27 5.42
N GLU A 108 -23.13 -27.10 5.99
CA GLU A 108 -23.01 -28.51 5.63
C GLU A 108 -24.34 -29.26 5.86
N LEU A 109 -25.05 -28.94 6.95
CA LEU A 109 -26.30 -29.58 7.34
C LEU A 109 -27.52 -29.07 6.58
N ALA A 110 -27.54 -27.82 6.18
CA ALA A 110 -28.67 -27.18 5.50
C ALA A 110 -28.18 -26.08 4.53
N LYS A 111 -27.69 -26.48 3.34
CA LYS A 111 -27.11 -25.56 2.34
C LYS A 111 -28.09 -24.50 1.82
N ASP A 112 -29.34 -24.88 1.65
CA ASP A 112 -30.35 -24.07 0.98
C ASP A 112 -31.29 -23.37 1.97
N GLU A 113 -31.04 -23.50 3.28
CA GLU A 113 -31.83 -22.82 4.31
C GLU A 113 -31.50 -21.33 4.35
N LEU A 114 -32.46 -20.50 3.95
CA LEU A 114 -32.29 -19.05 3.90
C LEU A 114 -32.61 -18.35 5.22
N THR A 115 -33.39 -19.01 6.11
CA THR A 115 -33.89 -18.41 7.35
C THR A 115 -33.92 -19.42 8.47
N PHE A 116 -33.27 -19.09 9.59
CA PHE A 116 -33.35 -19.89 10.81
C PHE A 116 -34.16 -19.23 11.92
N PHE A 117 -34.38 -17.92 11.85
CA PHE A 117 -34.98 -17.11 12.90
C PHE A 117 -36.06 -16.18 12.35
N ASN A 118 -36.94 -15.74 13.25
CA ASN A 118 -37.91 -14.69 12.99
C ASN A 118 -37.56 -13.44 13.80
N ASP A 119 -37.99 -12.29 13.33
CA ASP A 119 -37.97 -11.05 14.11
C ASP A 119 -39.05 -11.04 15.19
N ASP A 120 -39.12 -9.94 15.93
CA ASP A 120 -40.09 -9.82 17.04
C ASP A 120 -41.56 -9.70 16.57
N SER A 121 -41.79 -9.42 15.27
CA SER A 121 -43.12 -9.44 14.65
C SER A 121 -43.52 -10.80 14.08
N GLY A 122 -42.59 -11.80 14.14
CA GLY A 122 -42.79 -13.14 13.60
C GLY A 122 -42.40 -13.30 12.14
N LEU A 123 -41.87 -12.27 11.49
CA LEU A 123 -41.38 -12.37 10.09
C LEU A 123 -40.02 -13.07 10.04
N ALA A 124 -39.85 -13.90 9.01
CA ALA A 124 -38.60 -14.64 8.80
C ALA A 124 -37.43 -13.68 8.52
N LEU A 125 -36.36 -13.85 9.30
CA LEU A 125 -35.11 -13.12 9.11
C LEU A 125 -34.20 -13.90 8.15
N LEU A 126 -33.81 -13.27 7.03
CA LEU A 126 -32.81 -13.85 6.15
C LEU A 126 -31.46 -14.01 6.87
N ASN A 127 -30.82 -15.14 6.73
CA ASN A 127 -29.49 -15.40 7.27
C ASN A 127 -28.47 -14.37 6.75
N SER A 128 -28.57 -13.96 5.48
CA SER A 128 -27.75 -12.91 4.87
C SER A 128 -27.88 -11.55 5.58
N ASN A 129 -29.06 -11.21 6.12
CA ASN A 129 -29.22 -9.96 6.90
C ASN A 129 -28.52 -10.03 8.25
N LEU A 130 -28.49 -11.21 8.88
CA LEU A 130 -27.76 -11.43 10.13
C LEU A 130 -26.24 -11.41 9.89
N GLU A 131 -25.81 -12.01 8.79
CA GLU A 131 -24.40 -11.98 8.35
C GLU A 131 -23.96 -10.56 8.00
N ALA A 132 -24.79 -9.76 7.34
CA ALA A 132 -24.51 -8.34 7.07
C ALA A 132 -24.39 -7.51 8.36
N LYS A 133 -25.21 -7.79 9.38
CA LYS A 133 -25.07 -7.13 10.71
C LYS A 133 -23.75 -7.51 11.39
N LEU A 134 -23.32 -8.77 11.28
CA LEU A 134 -22.01 -9.19 11.77
C LEU A 134 -20.88 -8.51 11.01
N ALA A 135 -20.95 -8.47 9.67
CA ALA A 135 -19.99 -7.74 8.86
C ALA A 135 -19.87 -6.27 9.29
N GLN A 136 -21.00 -5.60 9.57
CA GLN A 136 -21.01 -4.22 10.07
C GLN A 136 -20.34 -4.08 11.44
N ALA A 137 -20.55 -5.02 12.36
CA ALA A 137 -19.90 -5.02 13.67
C ALA A 137 -18.37 -5.20 13.53
N TYR A 138 -17.94 -6.13 12.67
CA TYR A 138 -16.53 -6.33 12.36
C TYR A 138 -15.91 -5.13 11.66
N LEU A 139 -16.62 -4.49 10.73
CA LEU A 139 -16.17 -3.28 10.05
C LEU A 139 -15.93 -2.14 11.05
N THR A 140 -16.85 -1.93 11.97
CA THR A 140 -16.69 -0.91 13.02
C THR A 140 -15.42 -1.17 13.85
N THR A 141 -15.19 -2.43 14.25
CA THR A 141 -14.00 -2.79 15.02
C THR A 141 -12.71 -2.64 14.20
N SER A 142 -12.77 -3.00 12.91
CA SER A 142 -11.67 -2.81 11.97
C SER A 142 -11.29 -1.34 11.80
N LEU A 143 -12.29 -0.48 11.60
CA LEU A 143 -12.08 0.96 11.46
C LEU A 143 -11.56 1.61 12.74
N ASP A 144 -12.08 1.22 13.91
CA ASP A 144 -11.58 1.70 15.21
C ASP A 144 -10.09 1.33 15.37
N ALA A 145 -9.71 0.08 15.07
CA ALA A 145 -8.32 -0.37 15.13
C ALA A 145 -7.43 0.40 14.13
N TYR A 146 -7.92 0.67 12.91
CA TYR A 146 -7.18 1.37 11.87
C TYR A 146 -6.99 2.85 12.21
N GLN A 147 -8.09 3.55 12.55
CA GLN A 147 -8.11 5.01 12.66
C GLN A 147 -7.68 5.50 14.05
N LYS A 148 -8.15 4.84 15.12
CA LYS A 148 -7.94 5.28 16.51
C LYS A 148 -6.71 4.63 17.12
N ASP A 149 -6.64 3.27 17.06
CA ASP A 149 -5.60 2.51 17.73
C ASP A 149 -4.30 2.46 16.91
N LYS A 150 -4.35 2.72 15.59
CA LYS A 150 -3.25 2.53 14.64
C LYS A 150 -2.68 1.10 14.63
N ASP A 151 -3.49 0.13 15.06
CA ASP A 151 -3.17 -1.29 15.04
C ASP A 151 -3.61 -1.89 13.70
N TYR A 152 -2.75 -1.73 12.69
CA TYR A 152 -3.07 -2.14 11.32
C TYR A 152 -3.22 -3.65 11.15
N LYS A 153 -2.47 -4.46 11.92
CA LYS A 153 -2.61 -5.92 11.89
C LYS A 153 -3.98 -6.35 12.38
N LYS A 154 -4.38 -5.83 13.54
CA LYS A 154 -5.71 -6.07 14.10
C LYS A 154 -6.82 -5.56 13.17
N ALA A 155 -6.64 -4.35 12.61
CA ALA A 155 -7.57 -3.78 11.64
C ALA A 155 -7.78 -4.72 10.45
N PHE A 156 -6.69 -5.24 9.87
CA PHE A 156 -6.76 -6.15 8.74
C PHE A 156 -7.41 -7.50 9.12
N GLN A 157 -7.08 -8.08 10.27
CA GLN A 157 -7.74 -9.29 10.77
C GLN A 157 -9.27 -9.14 10.85
N TYR A 158 -9.75 -7.99 11.33
CA TYR A 158 -11.19 -7.71 11.37
C TYR A 158 -11.76 -7.43 9.97
N MET A 159 -11.00 -6.83 9.07
CA MET A 159 -11.41 -6.64 7.68
C MET A 159 -11.56 -7.99 6.94
N GLU A 160 -10.68 -8.96 7.19
CA GLU A 160 -10.85 -10.32 6.66
C GLU A 160 -12.16 -10.97 7.13
N ARG A 161 -12.57 -10.72 8.39
CA ARG A 161 -13.86 -11.18 8.92
C ARG A 161 -15.04 -10.50 8.21
N VAL A 162 -14.93 -9.20 7.90
CA VAL A 162 -15.94 -8.51 7.07
C VAL A 162 -16.10 -9.20 5.73
N VAL A 163 -15.00 -9.42 5.02
CA VAL A 163 -15.02 -10.07 3.69
C VAL A 163 -15.53 -11.51 3.77
N TYR A 164 -15.28 -12.23 4.86
CA TYR A 164 -15.83 -13.58 5.06
C TYR A 164 -17.37 -13.59 5.02
N PHE A 165 -18.02 -12.63 5.68
CA PHE A 165 -19.49 -12.55 5.74
C PHE A 165 -20.12 -11.95 4.48
N ILE A 166 -19.43 -11.05 3.78
CA ILE A 166 -19.92 -10.40 2.56
C ILE A 166 -18.91 -10.52 1.40
N PRO A 167 -18.58 -11.75 0.96
CA PRO A 167 -17.47 -12.02 0.04
C PRO A 167 -17.66 -11.47 -1.38
N ASN A 168 -18.87 -11.01 -1.70
CA ASN A 168 -19.19 -10.43 -3.00
C ASN A 168 -19.23 -8.89 -2.98
N ASP A 169 -19.02 -8.26 -1.83
CA ASP A 169 -18.97 -6.81 -1.73
C ASP A 169 -17.63 -6.29 -2.29
N THR A 170 -17.72 -5.68 -3.48
CA THR A 170 -16.53 -5.15 -4.17
C THR A 170 -15.86 -4.02 -3.42
N SER A 171 -16.60 -3.21 -2.66
CA SER A 171 -16.03 -2.12 -1.85
C SER A 171 -15.18 -2.69 -0.70
N MET A 172 -15.65 -3.74 -0.05
CA MET A 172 -14.90 -4.38 1.02
C MET A 172 -13.68 -5.14 0.51
N LEU A 173 -13.80 -5.80 -0.65
CA LEU A 173 -12.64 -6.43 -1.32
C LEU A 173 -11.57 -5.39 -1.69
N MET A 174 -11.99 -4.24 -2.24
CA MET A 174 -11.09 -3.14 -2.57
C MET A 174 -10.42 -2.59 -1.29
N ASN A 175 -11.20 -2.30 -0.26
CA ASN A 175 -10.66 -1.79 1.00
C ASN A 175 -9.63 -2.77 1.61
N ALA A 176 -9.96 -4.06 1.67
CA ALA A 176 -9.06 -5.08 2.17
C ALA A 176 -7.74 -5.13 1.40
N GLY A 177 -7.78 -5.09 0.05
CA GLY A 177 -6.61 -5.23 -0.81
C GLY A 177 -5.79 -3.95 -0.96
N VAL A 178 -6.46 -2.79 -1.03
CA VAL A 178 -5.78 -1.51 -1.31
C VAL A 178 -5.29 -0.81 -0.05
N TYR A 179 -6.03 -0.90 1.05
CA TYR A 179 -5.73 -0.13 2.25
C TYR A 179 -5.32 -0.98 3.45
N PHE A 180 -6.14 -1.96 3.85
CA PHE A 180 -5.95 -2.67 5.11
C PHE A 180 -4.79 -3.67 5.09
N ALA A 181 -4.74 -4.55 4.10
CA ALA A 181 -3.66 -5.54 3.99
C ALA A 181 -2.28 -4.90 3.77
N PRO A 182 -2.11 -3.88 2.87
CA PRO A 182 -0.83 -3.21 2.72
C PRO A 182 -0.37 -2.46 3.98
N SER A 183 -1.31 -1.83 4.72
CA SER A 183 -0.98 -1.16 5.99
C SER A 183 -0.53 -2.14 7.08
N ALA A 184 -1.02 -3.39 7.03
CA ALA A 184 -0.59 -4.48 7.90
C ALA A 184 0.66 -5.22 7.38
N GLU A 185 1.22 -4.78 6.24
CA GLU A 185 2.34 -5.42 5.53
C GLU A 185 2.02 -6.84 4.99
N GLU A 186 0.75 -7.18 4.87
CA GLU A 186 0.25 -8.45 4.36
C GLU A 186 0.09 -8.42 2.83
N TYR A 187 1.23 -8.26 2.13
CA TYR A 187 1.25 -7.99 0.68
C TYR A 187 0.67 -9.10 -0.18
N ASP A 188 0.85 -10.38 0.20
CA ASP A 188 0.25 -11.50 -0.53
C ASP A 188 -1.27 -11.50 -0.42
N LYS A 189 -1.79 -11.18 0.75
CA LYS A 189 -3.22 -11.00 0.99
C LYS A 189 -3.76 -9.78 0.25
N ALA A 190 -3.01 -8.69 0.21
CA ALA A 190 -3.37 -7.52 -0.59
C ALA A 190 -3.60 -7.88 -2.05
N LEU A 191 -2.65 -8.61 -2.67
CA LEU A 191 -2.77 -9.09 -4.04
C LEU A 191 -3.97 -10.03 -4.23
N GLU A 192 -4.18 -10.97 -3.30
CA GLU A 192 -5.34 -11.88 -3.33
C GLU A 192 -6.67 -11.12 -3.34
N TYR A 193 -6.83 -10.10 -2.48
CA TYR A 193 -8.06 -9.31 -2.41
C TYR A 193 -8.23 -8.39 -3.63
N ILE A 194 -7.16 -7.81 -4.16
CA ILE A 194 -7.20 -7.04 -5.41
C ILE A 194 -7.63 -7.93 -6.57
N ASP A 195 -7.10 -9.16 -6.67
CA ASP A 195 -7.47 -10.09 -7.73
C ASP A 195 -8.94 -10.52 -7.61
N LYS A 196 -9.43 -10.78 -6.40
CA LYS A 196 -10.86 -11.03 -6.14
C LYS A 196 -11.73 -9.84 -6.53
N TYR A 197 -11.29 -8.62 -6.20
CA TYR A 197 -11.96 -7.37 -6.59
C TYR A 197 -12.10 -7.26 -8.11
N HIS A 198 -11.02 -7.47 -8.85
CA HIS A 198 -11.03 -7.45 -10.32
C HIS A 198 -11.90 -8.57 -10.92
N ALA A 199 -11.83 -9.79 -10.35
CA ALA A 199 -12.66 -10.92 -10.77
C ALA A 199 -14.16 -10.66 -10.60
N LYS A 200 -14.54 -9.77 -9.65
CA LYS A 200 -15.94 -9.31 -9.44
C LYS A 200 -16.29 -8.08 -10.29
N GLY A 201 -15.45 -7.70 -11.25
CA GLY A 201 -15.70 -6.58 -12.16
C GLY A 201 -15.27 -5.22 -11.62
N GLY A 202 -14.51 -5.16 -10.53
CA GLY A 202 -13.95 -3.93 -9.99
C GLY A 202 -12.97 -3.26 -10.97
N LYS A 203 -13.10 -1.94 -11.16
CA LYS A 203 -12.36 -1.17 -12.17
C LYS A 203 -11.66 0.07 -11.59
N ASN A 204 -11.50 0.17 -10.27
CA ASN A 204 -10.84 1.32 -9.67
C ASN A 204 -9.34 1.30 -9.99
N GLN A 205 -8.82 2.47 -10.42
CA GLN A 205 -7.41 2.63 -10.79
C GLN A 205 -6.46 2.41 -9.60
N ASP A 206 -6.88 2.79 -8.39
CA ASP A 206 -6.05 2.64 -7.18
C ASP A 206 -5.68 1.17 -6.90
N ALA A 207 -6.59 0.24 -7.22
CA ALA A 207 -6.32 -1.19 -7.08
C ALA A 207 -5.17 -1.66 -8.01
N TYR A 208 -5.13 -1.15 -9.23
CA TYR A 208 -4.03 -1.42 -10.16
C TYR A 208 -2.72 -0.75 -9.72
N ILE A 209 -2.79 0.51 -9.28
CA ILE A 209 -1.63 1.24 -8.76
C ILE A 209 -1.05 0.52 -7.54
N GLN A 210 -1.90 0.08 -6.62
CA GLN A 210 -1.46 -0.68 -5.44
C GLN A 210 -0.82 -2.01 -5.82
N LYS A 211 -1.44 -2.76 -6.76
CA LYS A 211 -0.89 -4.02 -7.28
C LYS A 211 0.48 -3.82 -7.92
N PHE A 212 0.61 -2.79 -8.75
CA PHE A 212 1.89 -2.38 -9.35
C PHE A 212 2.95 -2.08 -8.28
N SER A 213 2.60 -1.22 -7.32
CA SER A 213 3.52 -0.80 -6.25
C SER A 213 3.98 -1.98 -5.39
N ILE A 214 3.09 -2.93 -5.08
CA ILE A 214 3.46 -4.15 -4.35
C ILE A 214 4.49 -4.96 -5.13
N TYR A 215 4.26 -5.22 -6.41
CA TYR A 215 5.23 -5.97 -7.21
C TYR A 215 6.55 -5.23 -7.36
N ARG A 216 6.53 -3.93 -7.69
CA ARG A 216 7.74 -3.12 -7.89
C ARG A 216 8.56 -2.94 -6.61
N ASP A 217 7.91 -2.57 -5.50
CA ASP A 217 8.60 -2.04 -4.33
C ASP A 217 8.75 -3.06 -3.20
N LYS A 218 7.77 -3.94 -3.03
CA LYS A 218 7.76 -4.91 -1.92
C LYS A 218 8.24 -6.29 -2.34
N LYS A 219 7.72 -6.80 -3.45
CA LYS A 219 8.12 -8.11 -3.99
C LYS A 219 9.39 -8.05 -4.84
N LYS A 220 9.76 -6.86 -5.34
CA LYS A 220 10.87 -6.67 -6.30
C LYS A 220 10.72 -7.52 -7.56
N ASP A 221 9.48 -7.85 -7.93
CA ASP A 221 9.13 -8.62 -9.11
C ASP A 221 8.85 -7.65 -10.27
N ASN A 222 9.93 -7.24 -10.93
CA ASN A 222 9.87 -6.24 -12.00
C ASN A 222 9.06 -6.73 -13.21
N ASP A 223 9.08 -8.04 -13.51
CA ASP A 223 8.32 -8.59 -14.64
C ASP A 223 6.82 -8.51 -14.39
N LYS A 224 6.36 -8.86 -13.19
CA LYS A 224 4.95 -8.69 -12.82
C LYS A 224 4.55 -7.23 -12.72
N ALA A 225 5.41 -6.35 -12.19
CA ALA A 225 5.14 -4.91 -12.17
C ALA A 225 4.94 -4.38 -13.60
N LEU A 226 5.82 -4.74 -14.54
CA LEU A 226 5.69 -4.37 -15.96
C LEU A 226 4.41 -4.92 -16.59
N ALA A 227 4.02 -6.17 -16.27
CA ALA A 227 2.79 -6.76 -16.75
C ALA A 227 1.56 -5.98 -16.25
N VAL A 228 1.54 -5.56 -14.97
CA VAL A 228 0.47 -4.73 -14.41
C VAL A 228 0.44 -3.35 -15.08
N ALA A 229 1.59 -2.71 -15.31
CA ALA A 229 1.66 -1.42 -16.00
C ALA A 229 1.04 -1.49 -17.41
N LYS A 230 1.33 -2.55 -18.17
CA LYS A 230 0.71 -2.79 -19.48
C LYS A 230 -0.80 -3.03 -19.39
N GLU A 231 -1.25 -3.76 -18.38
CA GLU A 231 -2.68 -3.96 -18.12
C GLU A 231 -3.38 -2.63 -17.79
N MET A 232 -2.74 -1.75 -16.99
CA MET A 232 -3.26 -0.42 -16.67
C MET A 232 -3.48 0.40 -17.95
N ILE A 233 -2.51 0.45 -18.84
CA ILE A 233 -2.61 1.18 -20.12
C ILE A 233 -3.76 0.63 -20.99
N ALA A 234 -3.87 -0.70 -21.11
CA ALA A 234 -4.90 -1.33 -21.90
C ALA A 234 -6.32 -1.06 -21.36
N LYS A 235 -6.49 -1.05 -20.04
CA LYS A 235 -7.77 -0.83 -19.38
C LYS A 235 -8.17 0.64 -19.26
N PHE A 236 -7.21 1.54 -19.22
CA PHE A 236 -7.40 2.97 -19.02
C PHE A 236 -6.66 3.80 -20.09
N PRO A 237 -7.00 3.65 -21.38
CA PRO A 237 -6.25 4.25 -22.49
C PRO A 237 -6.21 5.78 -22.47
N ASN A 238 -7.14 6.42 -21.74
CA ASN A 238 -7.20 7.87 -21.59
C ASN A 238 -6.38 8.39 -20.38
N ASN A 239 -5.78 7.50 -19.59
CA ASN A 239 -4.93 7.91 -18.48
C ASN A 239 -3.50 8.14 -18.95
N THR A 240 -3.07 9.41 -18.99
CA THR A 240 -1.75 9.83 -19.47
C THR A 240 -0.59 9.49 -18.53
N GLU A 241 -0.89 9.15 -17.26
CA GLU A 241 0.13 8.79 -16.28
C GLU A 241 0.57 7.33 -16.39
N PHE A 242 -0.33 6.42 -16.80
CA PHE A 242 -0.02 4.99 -16.81
C PHE A 242 1.12 4.58 -17.77
N PRO A 243 1.29 5.19 -18.95
CA PRO A 243 2.49 4.94 -19.76
C PRO A 243 3.81 5.25 -19.04
N LYS A 244 3.82 6.17 -18.07
CA LYS A 244 5.03 6.48 -17.28
C LYS A 244 5.44 5.31 -16.37
N TYR A 245 4.48 4.53 -15.85
CA TYR A 245 4.78 3.33 -15.06
C TYR A 245 5.46 2.24 -15.90
N GLU A 246 5.01 2.03 -17.13
CA GLU A 246 5.63 1.09 -18.07
C GLU A 246 7.06 1.54 -18.41
N LEU A 247 7.24 2.82 -18.72
CA LEU A 247 8.54 3.40 -19.00
C LEU A 247 9.51 3.26 -17.83
N ASP A 248 9.07 3.61 -16.61
CA ASP A 248 9.85 3.47 -15.38
C ASP A 248 10.35 2.02 -15.22
N MET A 249 9.51 1.04 -15.50
CA MET A 249 9.88 -0.37 -15.42
C MET A 249 10.92 -0.75 -16.46
N TYR A 250 10.80 -0.30 -17.72
CA TYR A 250 11.83 -0.56 -18.73
C TYR A 250 13.18 0.05 -18.36
N ILE A 251 13.19 1.28 -17.85
CA ILE A 251 14.42 1.94 -17.36
C ILE A 251 15.01 1.15 -16.19
N LYS A 252 14.19 0.80 -15.20
CA LYS A 252 14.62 0.05 -14.01
C LYS A 252 15.17 -1.34 -14.34
N MET A 253 14.63 -1.98 -15.38
CA MET A 253 15.09 -3.28 -15.87
C MET A 253 16.27 -3.18 -16.84
N ASN A 254 16.79 -1.98 -17.09
CA ASN A 254 17.81 -1.67 -18.09
C ASN A 254 17.43 -2.11 -19.53
N ARG A 255 16.13 -2.12 -19.83
CA ARG A 255 15.54 -2.43 -21.14
C ARG A 255 15.32 -1.13 -21.93
N LEU A 256 16.40 -0.36 -22.04
CA LEU A 256 16.37 0.99 -22.63
C LEU A 256 15.99 1.02 -24.11
N PRO A 257 16.36 0.03 -24.96
CA PRO A 257 15.91 0.02 -26.36
C PRO A 257 14.40 -0.08 -26.51
N GLU A 258 13.72 -0.88 -25.67
CA GLU A 258 12.25 -1.01 -25.72
C GLU A 258 11.58 0.27 -25.22
N ALA A 259 12.10 0.89 -24.16
CA ALA A 259 11.63 2.18 -23.67
C ALA A 259 11.73 3.23 -24.77
N LYS A 260 12.88 3.31 -25.47
CA LYS A 260 13.13 4.25 -26.56
C LYS A 260 12.14 4.06 -27.70
N ALA A 261 11.92 2.81 -28.14
CA ALA A 261 11.01 2.54 -29.25
C ALA A 261 9.56 2.98 -28.98
N ILE A 262 9.08 2.82 -27.74
CA ILE A 262 7.75 3.31 -27.34
C ILE A 262 7.67 4.83 -27.40
N MET A 263 8.66 5.52 -26.84
CA MET A 263 8.68 6.98 -26.83
C MET A 263 8.87 7.57 -28.22
N GLU A 264 9.68 6.96 -29.09
CA GLU A 264 9.82 7.36 -30.50
C GLU A 264 8.48 7.23 -31.25
N LYS A 265 7.78 6.13 -31.05
CA LYS A 265 6.44 5.94 -31.62
C LYS A 265 5.47 7.03 -31.19
N ASN A 266 5.44 7.36 -29.90
CA ASN A 266 4.54 8.37 -29.35
C ASN A 266 4.91 9.78 -29.87
N ALA A 267 6.17 10.16 -29.85
CA ALA A 267 6.64 11.46 -30.33
C ALA A 267 6.36 11.66 -31.83
N ASN A 268 6.43 10.58 -32.63
CA ASN A 268 6.11 10.60 -34.06
C ASN A 268 4.61 10.66 -34.32
N ALA A 269 3.80 9.99 -33.50
CA ALA A 269 2.34 10.02 -33.61
C ALA A 269 1.73 11.36 -33.19
N ASN A 270 2.36 12.06 -32.24
CA ASN A 270 1.92 13.36 -31.75
C ASN A 270 3.07 14.38 -31.77
N PRO A 271 3.12 15.28 -32.78
CA PRO A 271 4.15 16.32 -32.88
C PRO A 271 4.20 17.28 -31.69
N THR A 272 3.11 17.43 -30.93
CA THR A 272 3.03 18.30 -29.75
C THR A 272 3.24 17.56 -28.43
N ASP A 273 3.59 16.28 -28.46
CA ASP A 273 3.88 15.49 -27.28
C ASP A 273 5.26 15.83 -26.69
N VAL A 274 5.25 16.71 -25.71
CA VAL A 274 6.45 17.17 -24.98
C VAL A 274 7.03 16.04 -24.15
N GLU A 275 6.17 15.28 -23.47
CA GLU A 275 6.56 14.22 -22.53
C GLU A 275 7.36 13.12 -23.22
N SER A 276 6.89 12.61 -24.36
CA SER A 276 7.64 11.60 -25.10
C SER A 276 9.03 12.07 -25.53
N ARG A 277 9.18 13.35 -25.93
CA ARG A 277 10.49 13.93 -26.24
C ARG A 277 11.38 14.04 -25.03
N TYR A 278 10.83 14.49 -23.92
CA TYR A 278 11.56 14.56 -22.66
C TYR A 278 12.08 13.17 -22.24
N TYR A 279 11.21 12.15 -22.26
CA TYR A 279 11.62 10.78 -21.92
C TYR A 279 12.62 10.18 -22.91
N LEU A 280 12.58 10.51 -24.18
CA LEU A 280 13.64 10.16 -25.13
C LEU A 280 14.97 10.76 -24.72
N GLY A 281 14.98 11.98 -24.21
CA GLY A 281 16.17 12.61 -23.62
C GLY A 281 16.69 11.83 -22.41
N VAL A 282 15.80 11.49 -21.48
CA VAL A 282 16.14 10.69 -20.28
C VAL A 282 16.72 9.33 -20.67
N ILE A 283 16.04 8.58 -21.54
CA ILE A 283 16.47 7.25 -22.00
C ILE A 283 17.84 7.34 -22.71
N SER A 284 18.02 8.35 -23.58
CA SER A 284 19.30 8.55 -24.27
C SER A 284 20.44 8.86 -23.29
N ASN A 285 20.16 9.62 -22.23
CA ASN A 285 21.12 9.90 -21.15
C ASN A 285 21.49 8.62 -20.37
N GLU A 286 20.52 7.79 -20.03
CA GLU A 286 20.77 6.48 -19.39
C GLU A 286 21.58 5.54 -20.29
N MET A 287 21.36 5.59 -21.61
CA MET A 287 22.17 4.89 -22.62
C MET A 287 23.56 5.50 -22.82
N LYS A 288 23.94 6.54 -22.06
CA LYS A 288 25.20 7.28 -22.18
C LYS A 288 25.38 7.99 -23.53
N ASN A 289 24.28 8.17 -24.28
CA ASN A 289 24.28 8.93 -25.52
C ASN A 289 23.93 10.41 -25.23
N THR A 290 24.93 11.14 -24.74
CA THR A 290 24.78 12.55 -24.34
C THR A 290 24.31 13.47 -25.48
N ALA A 291 24.73 13.16 -26.72
CA ALA A 291 24.35 13.98 -27.90
C ALA A 291 22.85 13.85 -28.19
N ASP A 292 22.33 12.61 -28.23
CA ASP A 292 20.90 12.36 -28.42
C ASP A 292 20.07 12.90 -27.24
N ALA A 293 20.56 12.75 -26.02
CA ALA A 293 19.88 13.27 -24.83
C ALA A 293 19.67 14.79 -24.95
N LYS A 294 20.74 15.55 -25.24
CA LYS A 294 20.64 16.99 -25.42
C LYS A 294 19.70 17.36 -26.58
N LYS A 295 19.76 16.63 -27.70
CA LYS A 295 18.86 16.83 -28.84
C LYS A 295 17.41 16.71 -28.41
N TRP A 296 17.04 15.64 -27.73
CA TRP A 296 15.65 15.36 -27.36
C TRP A 296 15.12 16.32 -26.29
N PHE A 297 15.92 16.71 -25.30
CA PHE A 297 15.52 17.76 -24.35
C PHE A 297 15.29 19.12 -25.07
N ASN A 298 16.12 19.48 -26.04
CA ASN A 298 15.90 20.68 -26.82
C ASN A 298 14.65 20.58 -27.73
N GLU A 299 14.34 19.39 -28.29
CA GLU A 299 13.09 19.18 -29.01
C GLU A 299 11.86 19.31 -28.09
N ALA A 300 11.93 18.83 -26.84
CA ALA A 300 10.88 19.06 -25.85
C ALA A 300 10.69 20.57 -25.56
N ILE A 301 11.78 21.32 -25.37
CA ILE A 301 11.76 22.78 -25.15
C ILE A 301 11.17 23.53 -26.34
N LYS A 302 11.43 23.09 -27.57
CA LYS A 302 10.83 23.71 -28.78
C LYS A 302 9.31 23.55 -28.80
N VAL A 303 8.80 22.42 -28.31
CA VAL A 303 7.36 22.20 -28.22
C VAL A 303 6.74 22.96 -27.04
N ASP A 304 7.37 22.93 -25.89
CA ASP A 304 6.98 23.73 -24.73
C ASP A 304 8.16 24.50 -24.13
N PRO A 305 8.27 25.81 -24.43
CA PRO A 305 9.32 26.67 -23.88
C PRO A 305 9.26 26.89 -22.36
N LYS A 306 8.27 26.30 -21.69
CA LYS A 306 8.12 26.30 -20.21
C LYS A 306 8.35 24.96 -19.59
N HIS A 307 8.76 23.95 -20.37
CA HIS A 307 8.97 22.60 -19.85
C HIS A 307 10.19 22.56 -18.90
N TYR A 308 9.94 22.73 -17.62
CA TYR A 308 10.94 22.84 -16.56
C TYR A 308 11.93 21.67 -16.55
N ASP A 309 11.42 20.43 -16.64
CA ASP A 309 12.24 19.22 -16.46
C ASP A 309 13.29 19.05 -17.56
N SER A 310 13.01 19.51 -18.78
CA SER A 310 14.01 19.53 -19.88
C SER A 310 15.13 20.54 -19.62
N TYR A 311 14.81 21.72 -19.10
CA TYR A 311 15.85 22.69 -18.73
C TYR A 311 16.68 22.18 -17.55
N ALA A 312 16.07 21.63 -16.54
CA ALA A 312 16.75 21.05 -15.37
C ALA A 312 17.69 19.91 -15.79
N SER A 313 17.24 19.03 -16.71
CA SER A 313 18.06 17.94 -17.25
C SER A 313 19.28 18.46 -18.03
N LEU A 314 19.12 19.49 -18.88
CA LEU A 314 20.22 20.10 -19.63
C LEU A 314 21.22 20.80 -18.69
N ALA A 315 20.72 21.48 -17.67
CA ALA A 315 21.53 22.12 -16.63
C ALA A 315 22.39 21.09 -15.85
N ASP A 316 21.76 20.01 -15.37
CA ASP A 316 22.44 18.93 -14.67
C ASP A 316 23.47 18.20 -15.55
N MET A 317 23.12 17.89 -16.78
CA MET A 317 24.05 17.29 -17.76
C MET A 317 25.28 18.17 -17.99
N SER A 318 25.11 19.48 -18.16
CA SER A 318 26.21 20.41 -18.36
C SER A 318 27.12 20.47 -17.11
N TYR A 319 26.52 20.45 -15.92
CA TYR A 319 27.28 20.45 -14.68
C TYR A 319 28.05 19.13 -14.44
N LYS A 320 27.48 17.99 -14.81
CA LYS A 320 28.17 16.69 -14.80
C LYS A 320 29.35 16.69 -15.75
N GLU A 321 29.21 17.26 -16.95
CA GLU A 321 30.35 17.41 -17.88
C GLU A 321 31.49 18.25 -17.26
N VAL A 322 31.16 19.35 -16.57
CA VAL A 322 32.16 20.18 -15.88
C VAL A 322 32.88 19.37 -14.80
N ARG A 323 32.16 18.58 -14.01
CA ARG A 323 32.78 17.72 -12.98
C ARG A 323 33.76 16.74 -13.58
N ALA A 324 33.38 16.05 -14.65
CA ALA A 324 34.26 15.09 -15.33
C ALA A 324 35.52 15.77 -15.87
N ILE A 325 35.41 16.98 -16.46
CA ILE A 325 36.58 17.74 -16.93
C ILE A 325 37.46 18.16 -15.77
N ARG A 326 36.89 18.51 -14.62
CA ARG A 326 37.68 18.84 -13.41
C ARG A 326 38.46 17.64 -12.90
N GLU A 327 37.84 16.47 -12.87
CA GLU A 327 38.50 15.20 -12.49
C GLU A 327 39.67 14.94 -13.42
N GLU A 328 39.47 14.99 -14.76
CA GLU A 328 40.54 14.85 -15.78
C GLU A 328 41.68 15.85 -15.53
N ARG A 329 41.36 17.11 -15.27
CA ARG A 329 42.37 18.14 -14.98
C ARG A 329 43.16 17.87 -13.72
N ASN A 330 42.50 17.39 -12.65
CA ASN A 330 43.13 17.15 -11.36
C ASN A 330 44.04 15.90 -11.39
N GLU A 331 43.83 14.97 -12.29
CA GLU A 331 44.70 13.82 -12.50
C GLU A 331 46.05 14.19 -13.14
N ILE A 332 46.14 15.36 -13.78
CA ILE A 332 47.38 15.83 -14.40
C ILE A 332 48.31 16.43 -13.34
N SER A 333 49.22 15.65 -12.80
CA SER A 333 50.20 16.07 -11.78
C SER A 333 51.56 16.52 -12.36
N GLY A 334 51.80 16.30 -13.65
CA GLY A 334 53.06 16.62 -14.32
C GLY A 334 53.34 18.11 -14.43
N THR A 335 54.63 18.49 -14.47
CA THR A 335 55.11 19.90 -14.58
C THR A 335 55.72 20.19 -15.95
N LYS A 336 55.70 19.25 -16.89
CA LYS A 336 56.18 19.50 -18.26
C LYS A 336 55.26 20.46 -18.99
N ASP A 337 55.79 21.20 -19.95
CA ASP A 337 55.02 22.18 -20.75
C ASP A 337 53.74 21.58 -21.36
N ALA A 338 53.79 20.31 -21.79
CA ALA A 338 52.60 19.62 -22.30
C ALA A 338 51.51 19.47 -21.25
N ASP A 339 51.89 19.12 -20.01
CA ASP A 339 50.95 18.92 -18.89
C ASP A 339 50.34 20.28 -18.48
N VAL A 340 51.15 21.32 -18.45
CA VAL A 340 50.72 22.69 -18.16
C VAL A 340 49.74 23.18 -19.24
N LYS A 341 50.07 22.98 -20.51
CA LYS A 341 49.18 23.31 -21.63
C LYS A 341 47.84 22.54 -21.54
N LYS A 342 47.89 21.25 -21.29
CA LYS A 342 46.67 20.46 -21.17
C LYS A 342 45.78 20.91 -20.00
N ARG A 343 46.35 21.23 -18.84
CA ARG A 343 45.56 21.79 -17.70
C ARG A 343 44.92 23.12 -18.06
N LEU A 344 45.62 24.00 -18.83
CA LEU A 344 45.05 25.27 -19.28
C LEU A 344 43.92 25.09 -20.28
N GLU A 345 44.07 24.15 -21.24
CA GLU A 345 42.98 23.77 -22.15
C GLU A 345 41.74 23.27 -21.43
N LEU A 346 41.92 22.40 -20.42
CA LEU A 346 40.81 21.92 -19.61
C LEU A 346 40.20 23.03 -18.75
N PHE A 347 40.98 23.96 -18.23
CA PHE A 347 40.50 25.12 -17.50
C PHE A 347 39.56 25.99 -18.36
N GLN A 348 40.00 26.31 -19.60
CA GLN A 348 39.16 27.06 -20.56
C GLN A 348 37.91 26.27 -20.97
N LYS A 349 38.01 24.94 -21.09
CA LYS A 349 36.87 24.11 -21.41
C LYS A 349 35.84 24.08 -20.28
N ILE A 350 36.27 24.08 -19.00
CA ILE A 350 35.40 24.19 -17.83
C ILE A 350 34.64 25.52 -17.89
N GLU A 351 35.34 26.63 -18.11
CA GLU A 351 34.73 27.96 -18.22
C GLU A 351 33.62 27.99 -19.29
N SER A 352 33.94 27.51 -20.49
CA SER A 352 32.99 27.46 -21.61
C SER A 352 31.74 26.64 -21.23
N LYS A 353 31.94 25.45 -20.64
CA LYS A 353 30.84 24.58 -20.25
C LYS A 353 29.97 25.15 -19.12
N LEU A 354 30.58 25.85 -18.17
CA LEU A 354 29.84 26.58 -17.15
C LEU A 354 28.99 27.69 -17.77
N LYS A 355 29.57 28.50 -18.68
CA LYS A 355 28.83 29.56 -19.42
C LYS A 355 27.66 28.99 -20.23
N ASP A 356 27.86 27.85 -20.90
CA ASP A 356 26.81 27.16 -21.67
C ASP A 356 25.66 26.69 -20.76
N SER A 357 25.92 26.42 -19.49
CA SER A 357 24.91 25.94 -18.53
C SER A 357 24.04 27.05 -17.94
N VAL A 358 24.55 28.28 -17.86
CA VAL A 358 23.87 29.43 -17.22
C VAL A 358 22.46 29.65 -17.75
N PRO A 359 22.19 29.68 -19.06
CA PRO A 359 20.84 29.92 -19.59
C PRO A 359 19.82 28.87 -19.14
N TYR A 360 20.24 27.63 -18.97
CA TYR A 360 19.36 26.56 -18.51
C TYR A 360 19.01 26.74 -17.03
N TRP A 361 19.99 27.03 -16.18
CA TRP A 361 19.79 27.29 -14.77
C TRP A 361 18.93 28.51 -14.50
N GLU A 362 19.22 29.64 -15.20
CA GLU A 362 18.45 30.89 -15.10
C GLU A 362 17.00 30.68 -15.56
N LYS A 363 16.79 29.82 -16.59
CA LYS A 363 15.45 29.47 -17.02
C LYS A 363 14.71 28.62 -15.98
N CYS A 364 15.38 27.66 -15.35
CA CYS A 364 14.81 26.90 -14.25
C CYS A 364 14.37 27.82 -13.10
N GLU A 365 15.23 28.79 -12.71
CA GLU A 365 14.89 29.76 -11.69
C GLU A 365 13.68 30.63 -12.11
N SER A 366 13.62 31.06 -13.36
CA SER A 366 12.49 31.87 -13.86
C SER A 366 11.15 31.10 -13.82
N LEU A 367 11.20 29.77 -13.99
CA LEU A 367 10.02 28.90 -13.99
C LEU A 367 9.62 28.47 -12.57
N LYS A 368 10.60 28.26 -11.70
CA LYS A 368 10.43 27.87 -10.29
C LYS A 368 11.40 28.69 -9.42
N PRO A 369 11.03 29.91 -9.02
CA PRO A 369 11.96 30.85 -8.41
C PRO A 369 12.55 30.41 -7.06
N ASP A 370 11.84 29.59 -6.31
CA ASP A 370 12.22 29.19 -4.95
C ASP A 370 12.60 27.71 -4.85
N GLU A 371 12.84 27.07 -5.99
CA GLU A 371 13.25 25.67 -6.03
C GLU A 371 14.68 25.53 -5.51
N GLU A 372 14.84 24.88 -4.36
CA GLU A 372 16.08 24.77 -3.61
C GLU A 372 17.23 24.18 -4.46
N SER A 373 16.96 23.12 -5.20
CA SER A 373 17.94 22.46 -6.07
C SER A 373 18.48 23.38 -7.16
N VAL A 374 17.63 24.24 -7.71
CA VAL A 374 18.02 25.24 -8.72
C VAL A 374 18.90 26.33 -8.12
N LEU A 375 18.53 26.81 -6.93
CA LEU A 375 19.29 27.86 -6.24
C LEU A 375 20.70 27.38 -5.87
N TYR A 376 20.84 26.15 -5.40
CA TYR A 376 22.17 25.55 -5.15
C TYR A 376 22.95 25.28 -6.45
N GLY A 377 22.27 24.88 -7.52
CA GLY A 377 22.88 24.75 -8.85
C GLY A 377 23.45 26.08 -9.34
N LEU A 378 22.67 27.16 -9.26
CA LEU A 378 23.12 28.52 -9.60
C LEU A 378 24.22 29.00 -8.68
N LEU A 379 24.14 28.72 -7.36
CA LEU A 379 25.21 29.11 -6.41
C LEU A 379 26.54 28.48 -6.81
N SER A 380 26.53 27.20 -7.18
CA SER A 380 27.74 26.51 -7.65
C SER A 380 28.27 27.10 -8.98
N VAL A 381 27.38 27.30 -9.96
CA VAL A 381 27.78 27.79 -11.29
C VAL A 381 28.28 29.23 -11.24
N TYR A 382 27.59 30.12 -10.53
CA TYR A 382 28.03 31.53 -10.42
C TYR A 382 29.28 31.64 -9.55
N GLY A 383 29.41 30.86 -8.46
CA GLY A 383 30.61 30.82 -7.64
C GLY A 383 31.84 30.36 -8.42
N ASP A 384 31.68 29.36 -9.25
CA ASP A 384 32.74 28.89 -10.15
C ASP A 384 33.12 29.94 -11.21
N LEU A 385 32.11 30.53 -11.87
CA LEU A 385 32.31 31.52 -12.94
C LEU A 385 32.91 32.83 -12.40
N ALA A 386 32.64 33.17 -11.14
CA ALA A 386 33.25 34.34 -10.51
C ALA A 386 34.81 34.26 -10.46
N ASN A 387 35.36 33.02 -10.45
CA ASN A 387 36.83 32.84 -10.55
C ASN A 387 37.41 33.12 -11.95
N TYR A 388 36.54 33.19 -12.98
CA TYR A 388 36.95 33.49 -14.37
C TYR A 388 36.58 34.91 -14.80
N ASP A 389 35.44 35.41 -14.30
CA ASP A 389 34.89 36.73 -14.64
C ASP A 389 34.14 37.30 -13.42
N GLU A 390 34.92 37.94 -12.55
CA GLU A 390 34.41 38.55 -11.31
C GLU A 390 33.40 39.67 -11.59
N VAL A 391 33.62 40.43 -12.63
CA VAL A 391 32.79 41.61 -12.95
C VAL A 391 31.36 41.18 -13.30
N THR A 392 31.23 40.13 -14.08
CA THR A 392 29.91 39.61 -14.49
C THR A 392 29.22 38.80 -13.43
N TYR A 393 29.95 37.93 -12.73
CA TYR A 393 29.30 36.92 -11.89
C TYR A 393 29.25 37.21 -10.38
N ASN A 394 30.13 38.03 -9.80
CA ASN A 394 30.01 38.44 -8.40
C ASN A 394 28.68 39.14 -8.08
N PRO A 395 28.18 40.10 -8.90
CA PRO A 395 26.88 40.71 -8.63
C PRO A 395 25.71 39.72 -8.68
N LYS A 396 25.75 38.74 -9.61
CA LYS A 396 24.74 37.67 -9.69
C LYS A 396 24.78 36.74 -8.48
N LEU A 397 25.98 36.34 -8.06
CA LEU A 397 26.23 35.50 -6.87
C LEU A 397 25.74 36.18 -5.59
N ASP A 398 26.04 37.46 -5.40
CA ASP A 398 25.61 38.24 -4.24
C ASP A 398 24.09 38.39 -4.19
N ALA A 399 23.45 38.65 -5.32
CA ALA A 399 21.99 38.71 -5.41
C ALA A 399 21.35 37.38 -5.07
N LEU A 400 21.89 36.26 -5.56
CA LEU A 400 21.46 34.93 -5.29
C LEU A 400 21.60 34.58 -3.80
N LYS A 401 22.77 34.84 -3.20
CA LYS A 401 23.04 34.63 -1.75
C LYS A 401 22.07 35.41 -0.88
N LYS A 402 21.74 36.67 -1.25
CA LYS A 402 20.73 37.46 -0.54
C LYS A 402 19.33 36.83 -0.62
N LYS A 403 18.97 36.29 -1.80
CA LYS A 403 17.70 35.58 -2.01
C LYS A 403 17.66 34.31 -1.13
N MET A 404 18.68 33.46 -1.18
CA MET A 404 18.77 32.22 -0.43
C MET A 404 18.70 32.45 1.09
N LYS A 405 19.40 33.50 1.61
CA LYS A 405 19.29 33.88 3.03
C LYS A 405 17.87 34.27 3.44
N ARG A 406 17.12 34.97 2.58
CA ARG A 406 15.68 35.27 2.84
C ARG A 406 14.83 34.01 2.92
N LEU A 407 15.18 32.99 2.15
CA LEU A 407 14.53 31.69 2.16
C LEU A 407 15.04 30.76 3.30
N LYS A 408 15.99 31.23 4.12
CA LYS A 408 16.66 30.49 5.21
C LYS A 408 17.46 29.28 4.71
N LEU A 409 18.00 29.36 3.49
CA LEU A 409 18.90 28.37 2.92
C LEU A 409 20.36 28.70 3.26
N GLU A 410 21.20 27.66 3.42
CA GLU A 410 22.64 27.80 3.67
C GLU A 410 23.34 28.35 2.40
N VAL A 411 24.33 29.22 2.60
CA VAL A 411 25.03 29.92 1.50
C VAL A 411 26.54 30.02 1.71
N ASP A 412 27.09 29.12 2.51
CA ASP A 412 28.54 29.10 2.83
C ASP A 412 29.40 28.66 1.64
#